data_115d06d3b5ad94c141283f612d933b2e
#
_entry.id   115d06d3b5ad94c141283f612d933b2e
#
_cell.length_a   1.000
_cell.length_b   1.000
_cell.length_c   1.000
_cell.angle_alpha   90.00
_cell.angle_beta   90.00
_cell.angle_gamma   90.00
#
_symmetry.space_group_name_H-M   'P 1'
#
loop_
_entity.id
_entity.type
_entity.pdbx_description
1 polymer ?
#
loop_
_entity_poly.entity_id
_entity_poly.type
_entity_poly.pdbx_seq_one_letter_code
_entity_poly.pdbx_strand_id
1 'polypeptide(L)'
;MEKQYVSESLRIANDIIQLVKIDLKDEMNRQILASYIFGVLNAKAIQESISPIDVQVTMIRVGIEVLGYSPEAATQMTQFVIDATDKNFHPTVYAIIHRGIEAFYLYSNEKYEQLKEDFDSIMTSIK
;
A
#
# COMPACT_ATOMS: atom_id res chain seq x y z
N MET A 1 3.87 7.45 17.69
CA MET A 1 2.48 7.71 18.07
C MET A 1 1.61 7.69 16.84
N GLU A 2 0.34 7.47 17.01
CA GLU A 2 -0.57 7.28 15.88
C GLU A 2 -0.56 8.44 14.91
N LYS A 3 -0.56 9.68 15.40
CA LYS A 3 -0.57 10.86 14.53
C LYS A 3 0.66 10.94 13.66
N GLN A 4 1.81 10.62 14.21
CA GLN A 4 3.05 10.62 13.45
C GLN A 4 3.06 9.50 12.43
N TYR A 5 2.57 8.31 12.81
CA TYR A 5 2.44 7.19 11.91
C TYR A 5 1.54 7.55 10.71
N VAL A 6 0.40 8.17 10.97
CA VAL A 6 -0.54 8.56 9.90
C VAL A 6 0.12 9.54 8.93
N SER A 7 0.74 10.61 9.45
CA SER A 7 1.31 11.64 8.58
C SER A 7 2.49 11.11 7.79
N GLU A 8 3.33 10.28 8.39
CA GLU A 8 4.45 9.67 7.68
C GLU A 8 3.97 8.66 6.63
N SER A 9 2.93 7.91 6.95
CA SER A 9 2.35 6.94 6.00
C SER A 9 1.77 7.64 4.77
N LEU A 10 1.08 8.77 4.97
CA LEU A 10 0.56 9.55 3.86
C LEU A 10 1.70 10.08 2.98
N ARG A 11 2.78 10.55 3.60
CA ARG A 11 3.93 11.04 2.87
C ARG A 11 4.59 9.92 2.06
N ILE A 12 4.78 8.76 2.68
CA ILE A 12 5.38 7.61 1.99
C ILE A 12 4.52 7.18 0.80
N ALA A 13 3.20 7.11 1.00
CA ALA A 13 2.29 6.73 -0.07
C ALA A 13 2.36 7.73 -1.23
N ASN A 14 2.41 9.03 -0.94
CA ASN A 14 2.57 10.04 -1.98
C ASN A 14 3.89 9.89 -2.72
N ASP A 15 4.98 9.62 -1.99
CA ASP A 15 6.28 9.43 -2.61
C ASP A 15 6.28 8.22 -3.55
N ILE A 16 5.65 7.12 -3.14
CA ILE A 16 5.57 5.92 -3.97
C ILE A 16 4.77 6.20 -5.24
N ILE A 17 3.66 6.92 -5.14
CA ILE A 17 2.88 7.32 -6.31
C ILE A 17 3.73 8.11 -7.30
N GLN A 18 4.54 9.03 -6.80
CA GLN A 18 5.42 9.82 -7.66
C GLN A 18 6.46 8.94 -8.36
N LEU A 19 6.94 7.90 -7.67
CA LEU A 19 7.93 6.99 -8.23
C LEU A 19 7.36 6.09 -9.31
N VAL A 20 6.19 5.48 -9.06
CA VAL A 20 5.67 4.43 -9.93
C VAL A 20 4.91 4.96 -11.16
N LYS A 21 4.32 6.13 -11.07
CA LYS A 21 3.73 6.88 -12.20
C LYS A 21 2.74 6.05 -13.02
N ILE A 22 1.76 5.43 -12.36
CA ILE A 22 0.73 4.67 -13.07
C ILE A 22 -0.55 5.49 -13.16
N ASP A 23 -1.43 5.09 -14.10
CA ASP A 23 -2.73 5.73 -14.26
C ASP A 23 -3.68 5.25 -13.16
N LEU A 24 -3.97 6.12 -12.20
CA LEU A 24 -4.85 5.80 -11.08
C LEU A 24 -6.33 5.81 -11.45
N LYS A 25 -6.68 6.23 -12.65
CA LYS A 25 -8.06 6.10 -13.13
C LYS A 25 -8.39 4.67 -13.53
N ASP A 26 -7.38 3.88 -13.85
CA ASP A 26 -7.54 2.46 -14.12
C ASP A 26 -7.75 1.75 -12.77
N GLU A 27 -8.90 1.10 -12.62
CA GLU A 27 -9.32 0.48 -11.36
C GLU A 27 -8.35 -0.63 -10.92
N MET A 28 -7.88 -1.44 -11.87
CA MET A 28 -6.94 -2.50 -11.55
C MET A 28 -5.60 -1.94 -11.08
N ASN A 29 -5.10 -0.90 -11.77
CA ASN A 29 -3.85 -0.23 -11.36
C ASN A 29 -3.96 0.29 -9.93
N ARG A 30 -5.09 0.94 -9.63
CA ARG A 30 -5.30 1.53 -8.31
C ARG A 30 -5.37 0.45 -7.24
N GLN A 31 -6.04 -0.67 -7.53
CA GLN A 31 -6.13 -1.78 -6.59
C GLN A 31 -4.77 -2.43 -6.34
N ILE A 32 -3.98 -2.61 -7.38
CA ILE A 32 -2.63 -3.17 -7.25
C ILE A 32 -1.78 -2.26 -6.38
N LEU A 33 -1.81 -0.96 -6.64
CA LEU A 33 -1.03 -0.01 -5.86
C LEU A 33 -1.52 0.06 -4.42
N ALA A 34 -2.84 0.02 -4.20
CA ALA A 34 -3.39 0.00 -2.84
C ALA A 34 -2.87 -1.20 -2.05
N SER A 35 -2.84 -2.38 -2.68
CA SER A 35 -2.34 -3.60 -2.04
C SER A 35 -0.87 -3.47 -1.68
N TYR A 36 -0.09 -2.92 -2.58
CA TYR A 36 1.34 -2.70 -2.38
C TYR A 36 1.58 -1.72 -1.22
N ILE A 37 0.86 -0.60 -1.22
CA ILE A 37 0.98 0.41 -0.15
C ILE A 37 0.53 -0.18 1.19
N PHE A 38 -0.51 -1.03 1.20
CA PHE A 38 -0.94 -1.68 2.42
C PHE A 38 0.19 -2.51 3.03
N GLY A 39 0.97 -3.19 2.20
CA GLY A 39 2.16 -3.91 2.67
C GLY A 39 3.18 -2.98 3.30
N VAL A 40 3.42 -1.82 2.69
CA VAL A 40 4.32 -0.80 3.23
C VAL A 40 3.85 -0.35 4.61
N LEU A 41 2.56 -0.06 4.74
CA LEU A 41 2.00 0.40 6.01
C LEU A 41 2.11 -0.65 7.10
N ASN A 42 1.91 -1.92 6.75
CA ASN A 42 2.03 -3.01 7.71
C ASN A 42 3.47 -3.18 8.20
N ALA A 43 4.44 -3.11 7.30
CA ALA A 43 5.85 -3.22 7.70
C ALA A 43 6.23 -2.09 8.66
N LYS A 44 5.80 -0.86 8.33
CA LYS A 44 6.06 0.29 9.19
C LYS A 44 5.38 0.12 10.54
N ALA A 45 4.15 -0.37 10.56
CA ALA A 45 3.39 -0.56 11.78
C ALA A 45 4.04 -1.59 12.70
N ILE A 46 4.56 -2.68 12.14
CA ILE A 46 5.26 -3.69 12.92
C ILE A 46 6.51 -3.07 13.56
N GLN A 47 7.26 -2.29 12.80
CA GLN A 47 8.46 -1.65 13.30
C GLN A 47 8.16 -0.67 14.45
N GLU A 48 7.02 0.03 14.38
CA GLU A 48 6.66 1.09 15.32
C GLU A 48 5.65 0.64 16.37
N SER A 49 5.28 -0.63 16.38
CA SER A 49 4.30 -1.19 17.33
C SER A 49 2.93 -0.50 17.26
N ILE A 50 2.48 -0.23 16.03
CA ILE A 50 1.18 0.39 15.78
C ILE A 50 0.12 -0.71 15.72
N SER A 51 -1.05 -0.46 16.31
CA SER A 51 -2.12 -1.45 16.37
C SER A 51 -2.77 -1.69 14.99
N PRO A 52 -3.36 -2.87 14.75
CA PRO A 52 -4.06 -3.14 13.49
C PRO A 52 -5.20 -2.17 13.20
N ILE A 53 -5.89 -1.69 14.25
CA ILE A 53 -6.97 -0.71 14.06
C ILE A 53 -6.42 0.59 13.50
N ASP A 54 -5.27 1.04 14.02
CA ASP A 54 -4.66 2.28 13.54
C ASP A 54 -4.15 2.13 12.12
N VAL A 55 -3.66 0.95 11.75
CA VAL A 55 -3.27 0.66 10.37
C VAL A 55 -4.49 0.75 9.45
N GLN A 56 -5.62 0.18 9.89
CA GLN A 56 -6.86 0.20 9.11
C GLN A 56 -7.33 1.62 8.86
N VAL A 57 -7.39 2.44 9.91
CA VAL A 57 -7.80 3.84 9.78
C VAL A 57 -6.86 4.60 8.85
N THR A 58 -5.56 4.36 8.98
CA THR A 58 -4.56 5.02 8.14
C THR A 58 -4.72 4.61 6.67
N MET A 59 -4.98 3.32 6.41
CA MET A 59 -5.17 2.86 5.05
C MET A 59 -6.40 3.49 4.40
N ILE A 60 -7.48 3.65 5.16
CA ILE A 60 -8.66 4.34 4.64
C ILE A 60 -8.30 5.77 4.23
N ARG A 61 -7.54 6.47 5.07
CA ARG A 61 -7.11 7.84 4.75
C ARG A 61 -6.21 7.88 3.51
N VAL A 62 -5.29 6.93 3.39
CA VAL A 62 -4.46 6.82 2.18
C VAL A 62 -5.34 6.63 0.95
N GLY A 63 -6.35 5.77 1.06
CA GLY A 63 -7.28 5.54 -0.03
C GLY A 63 -7.98 6.81 -0.49
N ILE A 64 -8.45 7.61 0.47
CA ILE A 64 -9.17 8.84 0.16
C ILE A 64 -8.21 9.94 -0.33
N GLU A 65 -7.15 10.20 0.42
CA GLU A 65 -6.32 11.39 0.22
C GLU A 65 -5.25 11.20 -0.84
N VAL A 66 -4.79 9.98 -1.06
CA VAL A 66 -3.68 9.72 -1.96
C VAL A 66 -4.13 8.98 -3.21
N LEU A 67 -5.00 7.97 -3.06
CA LEU A 67 -5.40 7.12 -4.17
C LEU A 67 -6.68 7.59 -4.88
N GLY A 68 -7.40 8.55 -4.31
CA GLY A 68 -8.57 9.13 -4.97
C GLY A 68 -9.85 8.33 -4.82
N TYR A 69 -9.92 7.41 -3.87
CA TYR A 69 -11.18 6.70 -3.58
C TYR A 69 -12.16 7.61 -2.86
N SER A 70 -13.46 7.37 -3.08
CA SER A 70 -14.47 7.95 -2.20
C SER A 70 -14.32 7.33 -0.80
N PRO A 71 -14.86 7.97 0.25
CA PRO A 71 -14.79 7.37 1.60
C PRO A 71 -15.36 5.96 1.66
N GLU A 72 -16.49 5.72 0.98
CA GLU A 72 -17.11 4.41 0.96
C GLU A 72 -16.22 3.39 0.25
N ALA A 73 -15.71 3.74 -0.93
CA ALA A 73 -14.85 2.85 -1.69
C ALA A 73 -13.53 2.60 -0.97
N ALA A 74 -12.98 3.60 -0.28
CA ALA A 74 -11.75 3.44 0.51
C ALA A 74 -11.96 2.45 1.65
N THR A 75 -13.13 2.50 2.29
CA THR A 75 -13.46 1.56 3.36
C THR A 75 -13.56 0.14 2.82
N GLN A 76 -14.23 -0.04 1.67
CA GLN A 76 -14.38 -1.35 1.04
C GLN A 76 -13.03 -1.90 0.58
N MET A 77 -12.20 -1.06 -0.03
CA MET A 77 -10.86 -1.45 -0.47
C MET A 77 -10.01 -1.87 0.72
N THR A 78 -10.08 -1.12 1.82
CA THR A 78 -9.30 -1.44 3.02
C THR A 78 -9.73 -2.79 3.59
N GLN A 79 -11.02 -3.07 3.64
CA GLN A 79 -11.48 -4.37 4.11
C GLN A 79 -11.00 -5.49 3.19
N PHE A 80 -11.01 -5.25 1.89
CA PHE A 80 -10.53 -6.23 0.91
C PHE A 80 -9.06 -6.59 1.14
N VAL A 81 -8.18 -5.59 1.32
CA VAL A 81 -6.76 -5.89 1.52
C VAL A 81 -6.52 -6.53 2.90
N ILE A 82 -7.30 -6.18 3.91
CA ILE A 82 -7.22 -6.85 5.21
C ILE A 82 -7.57 -8.33 5.04
N ASP A 83 -8.65 -8.64 4.34
CA ASP A 83 -9.07 -10.02 4.09
C ASP A 83 -7.99 -10.77 3.29
N ALA A 84 -7.31 -10.08 2.39
CA ALA A 84 -6.27 -10.67 1.54
C ALA A 84 -4.95 -10.91 2.27
N THR A 85 -4.85 -10.55 3.55
CA THR A 85 -3.72 -11.01 4.37
C THR A 85 -3.82 -12.51 4.64
N ASP A 86 -4.99 -13.09 4.40
CA ASP A 86 -5.14 -14.54 4.35
C ASP A 86 -4.84 -14.98 2.92
N LYS A 87 -3.78 -15.78 2.77
CA LYS A 87 -3.33 -16.28 1.47
C LYS A 87 -4.45 -16.98 0.70
N ASN A 88 -5.34 -17.67 1.40
CA ASN A 88 -6.40 -18.45 0.77
C ASN A 88 -7.53 -17.59 0.23
N PHE A 89 -7.66 -16.35 0.73
CA PHE A 89 -8.71 -15.45 0.27
C PHE A 89 -8.42 -14.94 -1.15
N HIS A 90 -7.18 -14.48 -1.39
CA HIS A 90 -6.79 -13.94 -2.70
C HIS A 90 -5.28 -14.03 -2.86
N PRO A 91 -4.79 -15.16 -3.40
CA PRO A 91 -3.32 -15.39 -3.45
C PRO A 91 -2.52 -14.30 -4.17
N THR A 92 -3.07 -13.74 -5.24
CA THR A 92 -2.35 -12.70 -6.00
C THR A 92 -2.20 -11.43 -5.17
N VAL A 93 -3.27 -10.96 -4.52
CA VAL A 93 -3.21 -9.75 -3.70
C VAL A 93 -2.34 -10.00 -2.48
N TYR A 94 -2.41 -11.19 -1.89
CA TYR A 94 -1.53 -11.57 -0.79
C TYR A 94 -0.06 -11.39 -1.20
N ALA A 95 0.30 -11.86 -2.39
CA ALA A 95 1.68 -11.74 -2.89
C ALA A 95 2.07 -10.27 -3.08
N ILE A 96 1.15 -9.43 -3.58
CA ILE A 96 1.43 -8.01 -3.78
C ILE A 96 1.65 -7.33 -2.43
N ILE A 97 0.84 -7.66 -1.42
CA ILE A 97 1.01 -7.10 -0.08
C ILE A 97 2.39 -7.45 0.47
N HIS A 98 2.84 -8.68 0.28
CA HIS A 98 4.17 -9.09 0.74
C HIS A 98 5.29 -8.37 -0.01
N ARG A 99 5.11 -8.10 -1.31
CA ARG A 99 6.08 -7.28 -2.04
C ARG A 99 6.12 -5.87 -1.47
N GLY A 100 4.96 -5.35 -1.03
CA GLY A 100 4.89 -4.05 -0.38
C GLY A 100 5.64 -4.01 0.95
N ILE A 101 5.60 -5.10 1.72
CA ILE A 101 6.37 -5.19 2.95
C ILE A 101 7.86 -5.00 2.65
N GLU A 102 8.36 -5.66 1.61
CA GLU A 102 9.75 -5.49 1.20
C GLU A 102 10.03 -4.08 0.69
N ALA A 103 9.04 -3.48 0.02
CA ALA A 103 9.18 -2.13 -0.51
C ALA A 103 9.39 -1.10 0.59
N PHE A 104 8.84 -1.33 1.78
CA PHE A 104 9.07 -0.43 2.90
C PHE A 104 10.56 -0.32 3.22
N TYR A 105 11.28 -1.45 3.18
CA TYR A 105 12.71 -1.46 3.45
C TYR A 105 13.50 -0.83 2.31
N LEU A 106 13.07 -1.03 1.07
CA LEU A 106 13.70 -0.34 -0.06
C LEU A 106 13.55 1.18 0.08
N TYR A 107 12.34 1.63 0.41
CA TYR A 107 12.07 3.04 0.60
C TYR A 107 12.91 3.61 1.76
N SER A 108 12.95 2.89 2.88
CA SER A 108 13.67 3.35 4.07
C SER A 108 15.17 3.46 3.83
N ASN A 109 15.72 2.66 2.92
CA ASN A 109 17.13 2.68 2.56
C ASN A 109 17.39 3.51 1.31
N GLU A 110 16.42 4.32 0.90
CA GLU A 110 16.51 5.23 -0.25
C GLU A 110 16.84 4.51 -1.56
N LYS A 111 16.41 3.25 -1.69
CA LYS A 111 16.60 2.45 -2.89
C LYS A 111 15.40 2.61 -3.81
N TYR A 112 15.16 3.85 -4.24
CA TYR A 112 13.96 4.22 -4.98
C TYR A 112 13.90 3.58 -6.37
N GLU A 113 15.05 3.45 -7.05
CA GLU A 113 15.08 2.79 -8.36
C GLU A 113 14.70 1.33 -8.25
N GLN A 114 15.19 0.63 -7.21
CA GLN A 114 14.83 -0.76 -6.99
C GLN A 114 13.35 -0.92 -6.68
N LEU A 115 12.80 0.01 -5.90
CA LEU A 115 11.38 -0.01 -5.58
C LEU A 115 10.54 0.16 -6.85
N LYS A 116 10.91 1.12 -7.70
CA LYS A 116 10.21 1.34 -8.96
C LYS A 116 10.30 0.11 -9.86
N GLU A 117 11.47 -0.50 -9.97
CA GLU A 117 11.66 -1.71 -10.78
C GLU A 117 10.82 -2.86 -10.23
N ASP A 118 10.76 -3.00 -8.90
CA ASP A 118 9.95 -4.03 -8.27
C ASP A 118 8.48 -3.85 -8.62
N PHE A 119 7.97 -2.63 -8.50
CA PHE A 119 6.58 -2.36 -8.81
C PHE A 119 6.29 -2.58 -10.30
N ASP A 120 7.18 -2.13 -11.18
CA ASP A 120 7.03 -2.35 -12.62
C ASP A 120 6.98 -3.85 -12.95
N SER A 121 7.77 -4.65 -12.25
CA SER A 121 7.78 -6.10 -12.40
C SER A 121 6.43 -6.70 -12.02
N ILE A 122 5.82 -6.22 -10.95
CA ILE A 122 4.48 -6.66 -10.55
C ILE A 122 3.47 -6.34 -11.64
N MET A 123 3.50 -5.11 -12.15
CA MET A 123 2.56 -4.68 -13.19
C MET A 123 2.70 -5.53 -14.44
N THR A 124 3.93 -5.82 -14.84
CA THR A 124 4.19 -6.66 -16.01
C THR A 124 3.66 -8.08 -15.81
N SER A 125 3.84 -8.64 -14.61
CA SER A 125 3.38 -10.01 -14.30
C SER A 125 1.86 -10.14 -14.35
N ILE A 126 1.15 -9.12 -13.89
CA ILE A 126 -0.31 -9.19 -13.77
C ILE A 126 -0.97 -8.80 -15.07
N LYS A 127 -0.41 -7.87 -15.78
CA LYS A 127 -0.95 -7.37 -17.04
C LYS A 127 -0.26 -7.97 -18.24
#